data_5eddba0cac9c1ca81dbb233fc53439ee
#
_entry.id   5eddba0cac9c1ca81dbb233fc53439ee
#
_cell.length_a   1.000
_cell.length_b   1.000
_cell.length_c   1.000
_cell.angle_alpha   90.00
_cell.angle_beta   90.00
_cell.angle_gamma   90.00
#
_symmetry.space_group_name_H-M   'P 1'
#
loop_
_entity.id
_entity.type
_entity.pdbx_description
1 polymer ?
#
loop_
_entity_poly.entity_id
_entity_poly.type
_entity_poly.pdbx_seq_one_letter_code
_entity_poly.pdbx_strand_id
1 'polypeptide(L)'
;LYGKLQHLESMPPYQGGGEMIHSVSFKQTTYNEVPYKFEAGTPNIADVIALGTAIDYLNSLDRHAALNHELGLMEYASLKLSELEGVKLIGTAPEKASVVSFVIIGLNALDVGMYLDTMGVAVRTGHHCTEPVMDRFGIPGTIRASFMFYNTHAEVDVLIAGVTQAIDLLK
;
A
#
# COMPACT_ATOMS: atom_id res chain seq x y z
N LEU A 1 17.26 6.41 -4.07
CA LEU A 1 17.70 6.93 -2.76
C LEU A 1 17.75 8.45 -2.81
N TYR A 2 17.17 9.13 -1.83
CA TYR A 2 17.37 10.56 -1.58
C TYR A 2 18.13 10.76 -0.27
N GLY A 3 19.09 11.68 -0.26
CA GLY A 3 19.83 12.04 0.95
C GLY A 3 20.43 13.44 0.83
N LYS A 4 20.64 14.09 1.98
CA LYS A 4 21.40 15.34 2.02
C LYS A 4 22.86 15.03 1.69
N LEU A 5 23.48 15.85 0.84
CA LEU A 5 24.84 15.61 0.34
C LEU A 5 25.87 15.35 1.45
N GLN A 6 25.85 16.14 2.51
CA GLN A 6 26.74 15.98 3.66
C GLN A 6 26.68 14.60 4.31
N HIS A 7 25.51 13.95 4.32
CA HIS A 7 25.37 12.59 4.86
C HIS A 7 25.85 11.55 3.84
N LEU A 8 25.53 11.73 2.58
CA LEU A 8 26.00 10.84 1.51
C LEU A 8 27.52 10.84 1.38
N GLU A 9 28.16 12.00 1.52
CA GLU A 9 29.64 12.11 1.50
C GLU A 9 30.27 11.40 2.69
N SER A 10 29.70 11.49 3.89
CA SER A 10 30.24 10.89 5.10
C SER A 10 29.97 9.39 5.25
N MET A 11 28.93 8.85 4.60
CA MET A 11 28.56 7.44 4.66
C MET A 11 29.51 6.57 3.83
N PRO A 12 29.80 5.32 4.28
CA PRO A 12 30.44 4.34 3.41
C PRO A 12 29.51 3.91 2.28
N PRO A 13 30.04 3.34 1.17
CA PRO A 13 29.21 2.70 0.15
C PRO A 13 28.36 1.58 0.77
N TYR A 14 27.13 1.43 0.26
CA TYR A 14 26.23 0.37 0.72
C TYR A 14 26.56 -0.98 0.06
N GLN A 15 26.91 -0.96 -1.23
CA GLN A 15 27.28 -2.13 -2.03
C GLN A 15 28.57 -1.86 -2.79
N GLY A 16 29.32 -2.92 -3.10
CA GLY A 16 30.48 -2.86 -3.98
C GLY A 16 30.15 -3.43 -5.37
N GLY A 17 30.78 -2.86 -6.41
CA GLY A 17 30.58 -3.31 -7.79
C GLY A 17 31.27 -2.39 -8.78
N GLY A 18 31.07 -2.64 -10.06
CA GLY A 18 31.51 -1.74 -11.13
C GLY A 18 30.92 -0.33 -10.99
N GLU A 19 31.48 0.64 -11.67
CA GLU A 19 31.10 2.05 -11.74
C GLU A 19 31.22 2.85 -10.42
N MET A 20 30.97 2.22 -9.24
CA MET A 20 31.04 2.90 -7.93
C MET A 20 32.44 2.97 -7.34
N ILE A 21 33.41 2.23 -7.87
CA ILE A 21 34.81 2.21 -7.45
C ILE A 21 35.64 3.15 -8.33
N HIS A 22 36.59 3.87 -7.70
CA HIS A 22 37.59 4.65 -8.39
C HIS A 22 38.85 3.81 -8.66
N SER A 23 39.35 3.13 -7.66
CA SER A 23 40.45 2.17 -7.78
C SER A 23 40.37 1.04 -6.78
N VAL A 24 40.93 -0.14 -7.16
CA VAL A 24 40.97 -1.33 -6.30
C VAL A 24 42.40 -1.87 -6.28
N SER A 25 42.91 -2.15 -5.09
CA SER A 25 44.15 -2.87 -4.87
C SER A 25 44.01 -3.81 -3.67
N PHE A 26 44.93 -4.73 -3.48
CA PHE A 26 44.97 -5.57 -2.29
C PHE A 26 45.15 -4.78 -0.96
N LYS A 27 45.64 -3.54 -1.04
CA LYS A 27 45.89 -2.70 0.13
C LYS A 27 44.74 -1.75 0.42
N GLN A 28 44.05 -1.26 -0.60
CA GLN A 28 43.03 -0.22 -0.48
C GLN A 28 42.10 -0.21 -1.67
N THR A 29 40.82 0.10 -1.40
CA THR A 29 39.81 0.44 -2.39
C THR A 29 39.41 1.89 -2.17
N THR A 30 39.33 2.66 -3.26
CA THR A 30 38.79 4.01 -3.27
C THR A 30 37.50 4.05 -4.11
N TYR A 31 36.62 4.96 -3.78
CA TYR A 31 35.27 5.03 -4.35
C TYR A 31 35.09 6.32 -5.15
N ASN A 32 34.19 6.29 -6.11
CA ASN A 32 33.78 7.46 -6.83
C ASN A 32 32.98 8.43 -5.94
N GLU A 33 32.81 9.66 -6.42
CA GLU A 33 32.02 10.69 -5.76
C GLU A 33 30.51 10.34 -5.79
N VAL A 34 29.73 11.00 -4.95
CA VAL A 34 28.28 10.95 -4.99
C VAL A 34 27.78 11.57 -6.32
N PRO A 35 26.82 10.96 -7.04
CA PRO A 35 25.97 9.82 -6.64
C PRO A 35 26.57 8.43 -6.92
N TYR A 36 27.58 8.33 -7.75
CA TYR A 36 28.14 7.05 -8.24
C TYR A 36 28.61 6.11 -7.14
N LYS A 37 29.07 6.66 -6.03
CA LYS A 37 29.46 5.92 -4.81
C LYS A 37 28.37 4.93 -4.33
N PHE A 38 27.11 5.19 -4.63
CA PHE A 38 25.95 4.38 -4.22
C PHE A 38 25.29 3.64 -5.38
N GLU A 39 25.89 3.66 -6.56
CA GLU A 39 25.37 3.06 -7.79
C GLU A 39 26.29 1.91 -8.24
N ALA A 40 26.15 0.74 -7.58
CA ALA A 40 26.98 -0.42 -7.85
C ALA A 40 26.47 -1.21 -9.07
N GLY A 41 27.27 -1.25 -10.13
CA GLY A 41 26.98 -1.94 -11.39
C GLY A 41 26.09 -1.13 -12.33
N THR A 42 25.72 -1.75 -13.45
CA THR A 42 24.84 -1.11 -14.45
C THR A 42 23.49 -0.75 -13.83
N PRO A 43 23.06 0.51 -13.90
CA PRO A 43 21.78 0.93 -13.33
C PRO A 43 20.59 0.34 -14.10
N ASN A 44 19.44 0.31 -13.46
CA ASN A 44 18.19 -0.13 -14.09
C ASN A 44 17.65 0.95 -15.03
N ILE A 45 18.24 1.04 -16.23
CA ILE A 45 18.00 2.12 -17.18
C ILE A 45 16.55 2.12 -17.66
N ALA A 46 16.02 0.96 -18.04
CA ALA A 46 14.68 0.84 -18.61
C ALA A 46 13.59 1.27 -17.63
N ASP A 47 13.63 0.79 -16.40
CA ASP A 47 12.60 1.09 -15.40
C ASP A 47 12.72 2.52 -14.88
N VAL A 48 13.93 3.11 -14.86
CA VAL A 48 14.10 4.53 -14.50
C VAL A 48 13.45 5.44 -15.56
N ILE A 49 13.61 5.12 -16.85
CA ILE A 49 12.93 5.84 -17.92
C ILE A 49 11.40 5.65 -17.83
N ALA A 50 10.95 4.42 -17.61
CA ALA A 50 9.53 4.10 -17.44
C ALA A 50 8.91 4.80 -16.20
N LEU A 51 9.67 4.93 -15.11
CA LEU A 51 9.26 5.70 -13.94
C LEU A 51 9.00 7.16 -14.28
N GLY A 52 9.84 7.78 -15.13
CA GLY A 52 9.61 9.14 -15.63
C GLY A 52 8.26 9.27 -16.32
N THR A 53 7.96 8.35 -17.23
CA THR A 53 6.66 8.30 -17.94
C THR A 53 5.49 8.11 -16.97
N ALA A 54 5.64 7.25 -15.95
CA ALA A 54 4.60 7.04 -14.93
C ALA A 54 4.35 8.32 -14.10
N ILE A 55 5.41 9.05 -13.76
CA ILE A 55 5.31 10.34 -13.06
C ILE A 55 4.57 11.37 -13.92
N ASP A 56 4.91 11.46 -15.22
CA ASP A 56 4.25 12.37 -16.14
C ASP A 56 2.75 12.05 -16.29
N TYR A 57 2.41 10.76 -16.36
CA TYR A 57 1.01 10.33 -16.36
C TYR A 57 0.28 10.79 -15.08
N LEU A 58 0.83 10.53 -13.90
CA LEU A 58 0.23 10.97 -12.64
C LEU A 58 0.14 12.50 -12.53
N ASN A 59 1.09 13.23 -13.08
CA ASN A 59 1.06 14.70 -13.11
C ASN A 59 0.02 15.26 -14.09
N SER A 60 -0.41 14.48 -15.07
CA SER A 60 -1.48 14.87 -16.02
C SER A 60 -2.88 14.75 -15.43
N LEU A 61 -3.04 14.05 -14.30
CA LEU A 61 -4.32 13.89 -13.61
C LEU A 61 -4.61 15.09 -12.72
N ASP A 62 -5.89 15.45 -12.60
CA ASP A 62 -6.35 16.35 -11.54
C ASP A 62 -6.30 15.63 -10.19
N ARG A 63 -5.24 15.85 -9.44
CA ARG A 63 -5.00 15.19 -8.15
C ARG A 63 -6.05 15.50 -7.10
N HIS A 64 -6.63 16.72 -7.14
CA HIS A 64 -7.69 17.10 -6.20
C HIS A 64 -8.99 16.38 -6.52
N ALA A 65 -9.36 16.30 -7.80
CA ALA A 65 -10.52 15.55 -8.22
C ALA A 65 -10.37 14.05 -7.92
N ALA A 66 -9.19 13.47 -8.20
CA ALA A 66 -8.88 12.08 -7.88
C ALA A 66 -9.00 11.79 -6.37
N LEU A 67 -8.37 12.61 -5.53
CA LEU A 67 -8.46 12.47 -4.07
C LEU A 67 -9.89 12.58 -3.55
N ASN A 68 -10.63 13.57 -4.01
CA ASN A 68 -12.04 13.76 -3.59
C ASN A 68 -12.91 12.57 -4.00
N HIS A 69 -12.68 12.02 -5.20
CA HIS A 69 -13.37 10.82 -5.66
C HIS A 69 -13.06 9.61 -4.76
N GLU A 70 -11.78 9.35 -4.50
CA GLU A 70 -11.34 8.25 -3.63
C GLU A 70 -11.92 8.36 -2.21
N LEU A 71 -11.89 9.57 -1.63
CA LEU A 71 -12.48 9.81 -0.31
C LEU A 71 -13.99 9.61 -0.32
N GLY A 72 -14.68 10.04 -1.37
CA GLY A 72 -16.12 9.79 -1.53
C GLY A 72 -16.46 8.30 -1.59
N LEU A 73 -15.66 7.49 -2.30
CA LEU A 73 -15.82 6.04 -2.32
C LEU A 73 -15.59 5.41 -0.93
N MET A 74 -14.56 5.87 -0.23
CA MET A 74 -14.25 5.41 1.11
C MET A 74 -15.35 5.75 2.13
N GLU A 75 -15.90 6.96 2.06
CA GLU A 75 -17.02 7.39 2.90
C GLU A 75 -18.28 6.56 2.60
N TYR A 76 -18.61 6.36 1.32
CA TYR A 76 -19.72 5.53 0.88
C TYR A 76 -19.58 4.09 1.37
N ALA A 77 -18.40 3.48 1.17
CA ALA A 77 -18.13 2.13 1.65
C ALA A 77 -18.21 2.03 3.19
N SER A 78 -17.68 3.03 3.91
CA SER A 78 -17.73 3.07 5.38
C SER A 78 -19.17 3.14 5.88
N LEU A 79 -20.01 3.99 5.27
CA LEU A 79 -21.41 4.09 5.61
C LEU A 79 -22.12 2.75 5.39
N LYS A 80 -22.00 2.17 4.20
CA LYS A 80 -22.65 0.90 3.84
C LYS A 80 -22.21 -0.27 4.69
N LEU A 81 -20.92 -0.39 4.98
CA LEU A 81 -20.40 -1.42 5.88
C LEU A 81 -20.91 -1.26 7.31
N SER A 82 -21.07 -0.02 7.79
CA SER A 82 -21.58 0.24 9.13
C SER A 82 -23.08 -0.08 9.31
N GLU A 83 -23.84 -0.18 8.22
CA GLU A 83 -25.24 -0.60 8.20
C GLU A 83 -25.40 -2.13 8.36
N LEU A 84 -24.33 -2.92 8.13
CA LEU A 84 -24.40 -4.37 8.18
C LEU A 84 -24.24 -4.88 9.62
N GLU A 85 -25.15 -5.75 10.05
CA GLU A 85 -25.11 -6.33 11.38
C GLU A 85 -23.86 -7.19 11.60
N GLY A 86 -23.15 -6.92 12.69
CA GLY A 86 -21.92 -7.63 13.06
C GLY A 86 -20.65 -7.08 12.42
N VAL A 87 -20.75 -6.11 11.54
CA VAL A 87 -19.58 -5.41 10.97
C VAL A 87 -19.15 -4.29 11.92
N LYS A 88 -17.83 -4.22 12.19
CA LYS A 88 -17.21 -3.15 12.98
C LYS A 88 -16.06 -2.53 12.20
N LEU A 89 -16.12 -1.24 11.96
CA LEU A 89 -15.04 -0.49 11.33
C LEU A 89 -13.87 -0.32 12.32
N ILE A 90 -12.66 -0.44 11.79
CA ILE A 90 -11.40 -0.25 12.54
C ILE A 90 -10.66 0.93 11.92
N GLY A 91 -10.25 1.89 12.76
CA GLY A 91 -9.65 3.14 12.29
C GLY A 91 -10.70 4.15 11.80
N THR A 92 -11.20 4.92 12.77
CA THR A 92 -12.28 5.92 12.56
C THR A 92 -11.77 7.36 12.72
N ALA A 93 -10.49 7.61 12.43
CA ALA A 93 -9.93 8.96 12.43
C ALA A 93 -10.66 9.85 11.40
N PRO A 94 -10.86 11.16 11.69
CA PRO A 94 -11.52 12.07 10.75
C PRO A 94 -10.74 12.23 9.45
N GLU A 95 -9.42 12.30 9.54
CA GLU A 95 -8.53 12.36 8.38
C GLU A 95 -7.87 11.00 8.18
N LYS A 96 -8.12 10.38 7.03
CA LYS A 96 -7.53 9.09 6.66
C LYS A 96 -7.42 8.97 5.15
N ALA A 97 -6.59 8.02 4.69
CA ALA A 97 -6.50 7.66 3.29
C ALA A 97 -7.77 6.92 2.83
N SER A 98 -7.91 6.74 1.52
CA SER A 98 -9.03 6.05 0.85
C SER A 98 -9.03 4.53 1.11
N VAL A 99 -9.00 4.16 2.40
CA VAL A 99 -8.92 2.78 2.89
C VAL A 99 -9.96 2.56 3.99
N VAL A 100 -10.66 1.43 3.92
CA VAL A 100 -11.58 0.97 4.97
C VAL A 100 -11.08 -0.35 5.51
N SER A 101 -10.86 -0.42 6.82
CA SER A 101 -10.58 -1.66 7.53
C SER A 101 -11.75 -2.03 8.44
N PHE A 102 -12.14 -3.28 8.43
CA PHE A 102 -13.27 -3.76 9.23
C PHE A 102 -13.06 -5.20 9.68
N VAL A 103 -13.83 -5.59 10.68
CA VAL A 103 -13.99 -6.97 11.12
C VAL A 103 -15.47 -7.34 11.09
N ILE A 104 -15.75 -8.64 10.98
CA ILE A 104 -17.10 -9.20 11.13
C ILE A 104 -17.08 -10.05 12.40
N ILE A 105 -17.91 -9.70 13.36
CA ILE A 105 -17.94 -10.37 14.66
C ILE A 105 -18.29 -11.85 14.48
N GLY A 106 -17.43 -12.72 14.99
CA GLY A 106 -17.59 -14.18 14.90
C GLY A 106 -17.04 -14.82 13.62
N LEU A 107 -16.56 -14.04 12.64
CA LEU A 107 -15.98 -14.58 11.41
C LEU A 107 -14.48 -14.35 11.34
N ASN A 108 -13.77 -15.28 10.70
CA ASN A 108 -12.36 -15.16 10.39
C ASN A 108 -12.16 -14.25 9.16
N ALA A 109 -11.28 -13.27 9.27
CA ALA A 109 -11.01 -12.32 8.18
C ALA A 109 -10.50 -13.02 6.90
N LEU A 110 -9.70 -14.08 7.04
CA LEU A 110 -9.18 -14.84 5.89
C LEU A 110 -10.30 -15.55 5.12
N ASP A 111 -11.22 -16.22 5.85
CA ASP A 111 -12.33 -16.96 5.21
C ASP A 111 -13.23 -16.00 4.44
N VAL A 112 -13.54 -14.84 5.01
CA VAL A 112 -14.31 -13.79 4.33
C VAL A 112 -13.55 -13.28 3.10
N GLY A 113 -12.24 -13.05 3.21
CA GLY A 113 -11.43 -12.61 2.07
C GLY A 113 -11.37 -13.64 0.95
N MET A 114 -11.26 -14.91 1.28
CA MET A 114 -11.31 -16.01 0.29
C MET A 114 -12.69 -16.08 -0.40
N TYR A 115 -13.76 -15.88 0.33
CA TYR A 115 -15.09 -15.83 -0.26
C TYR A 115 -15.23 -14.65 -1.22
N LEU A 116 -14.82 -13.44 -0.80
CA LEU A 116 -14.86 -12.25 -1.64
C LEU A 116 -14.03 -12.42 -2.94
N ASP A 117 -12.89 -13.11 -2.85
CA ASP A 117 -12.06 -13.41 -4.02
C ASP A 117 -12.82 -14.27 -5.05
N THR A 118 -13.66 -15.22 -4.62
CA THR A 118 -14.51 -16.00 -5.54
C THR A 118 -15.53 -15.15 -6.30
N MET A 119 -15.85 -13.95 -5.77
CA MET A 119 -16.74 -12.97 -6.41
C MET A 119 -15.97 -11.92 -7.22
N GLY A 120 -14.67 -12.04 -7.35
CA GLY A 120 -13.81 -11.09 -8.04
C GLY A 120 -13.53 -9.81 -7.24
N VAL A 121 -13.74 -9.82 -5.92
CA VAL A 121 -13.48 -8.69 -5.04
C VAL A 121 -12.15 -8.89 -4.30
N ALA A 122 -11.14 -8.15 -4.68
CA ALA A 122 -9.83 -8.20 -4.05
C ALA A 122 -9.77 -7.35 -2.78
N VAL A 123 -9.58 -8.00 -1.63
CA VAL A 123 -9.34 -7.36 -0.34
C VAL A 123 -8.05 -7.89 0.27
N ARG A 124 -7.48 -7.16 1.20
CA ARG A 124 -6.37 -7.67 2.00
C ARG A 124 -6.84 -8.07 3.40
N THR A 125 -6.43 -9.26 3.87
CA THR A 125 -6.79 -9.78 5.17
C THR A 125 -5.57 -9.99 6.06
N GLY A 126 -5.76 -10.00 7.39
CA GLY A 126 -4.72 -10.27 8.39
C GLY A 126 -4.29 -9.03 9.16
N HIS A 127 -3.09 -9.08 9.75
CA HIS A 127 -2.55 -8.00 10.58
C HIS A 127 -1.79 -6.90 9.83
N HIS A 128 -1.69 -6.99 8.50
CA HIS A 128 -1.12 -5.94 7.63
C HIS A 128 0.30 -5.48 8.02
N CYS A 129 1.12 -6.37 8.59
CA CYS A 129 2.44 -6.09 9.16
C CYS A 129 2.39 -5.10 10.35
N THR A 130 1.26 -5.01 11.05
CA THR A 130 1.01 -4.12 12.20
C THR A 130 0.42 -4.87 13.39
N GLU A 131 0.98 -6.01 13.74
CA GLU A 131 0.51 -6.89 14.82
C GLU A 131 0.27 -6.14 16.14
N PRO A 132 1.16 -5.21 16.58
CA PRO A 132 0.89 -4.43 17.80
C PRO A 132 -0.37 -3.56 17.74
N VAL A 133 -0.82 -3.17 16.54
CA VAL A 133 -2.09 -2.45 16.37
C VAL A 133 -3.27 -3.40 16.54
N MET A 134 -3.15 -4.64 16.04
CA MET A 134 -4.17 -5.66 16.24
C MET A 134 -4.33 -6.01 17.73
N ASP A 135 -3.23 -6.17 18.47
CA ASP A 135 -3.22 -6.37 19.91
C ASP A 135 -3.92 -5.24 20.66
N ARG A 136 -3.66 -3.99 20.28
CA ARG A 136 -4.31 -2.82 20.87
C ARG A 136 -5.84 -2.85 20.70
N PHE A 137 -6.32 -3.33 19.55
CA PHE A 137 -7.76 -3.47 19.29
C PHE A 137 -8.35 -4.79 19.81
N GLY A 138 -7.54 -5.73 20.27
CA GLY A 138 -7.95 -7.06 20.73
C GLY A 138 -8.56 -7.92 19.62
N ILE A 139 -8.01 -7.82 18.40
CA ILE A 139 -8.49 -8.52 17.21
C ILE A 139 -7.35 -9.27 16.53
N PRO A 140 -7.61 -10.42 15.88
CA PRO A 140 -6.55 -11.19 15.21
C PRO A 140 -6.11 -10.61 13.87
N GLY A 141 -6.88 -9.68 13.32
CA GLY A 141 -6.64 -9.07 12.01
C GLY A 141 -7.89 -8.36 11.50
N THR A 142 -7.77 -7.70 10.36
CA THR A 142 -8.89 -7.03 9.69
C THR A 142 -9.01 -7.45 8.23
N ILE A 143 -10.16 -7.17 7.63
CA ILE A 143 -10.39 -7.13 6.20
C ILE A 143 -10.21 -5.68 5.77
N ARG A 144 -9.41 -5.43 4.72
CA ARG A 144 -9.11 -4.08 4.25
C ARG A 144 -9.44 -3.93 2.77
N ALA A 145 -10.32 -3.00 2.46
CA ALA A 145 -10.60 -2.53 1.11
C ALA A 145 -9.88 -1.19 0.88
N SER A 146 -9.26 -1.02 -0.25
CA SER A 146 -8.57 0.22 -0.67
C SER A 146 -9.17 0.69 -1.98
N PHE A 147 -9.40 2.00 -2.09
CA PHE A 147 -10.02 2.62 -3.25
C PHE A 147 -9.04 3.56 -3.93
N MET A 148 -9.05 3.55 -5.25
CA MET A 148 -8.23 4.39 -6.10
C MET A 148 -9.11 5.18 -7.08
N PHE A 149 -8.54 6.17 -7.73
CA PHE A 149 -9.24 7.06 -8.66
C PHE A 149 -9.95 6.34 -9.83
N TYR A 150 -9.63 5.10 -10.10
CA TYR A 150 -10.28 4.29 -11.16
C TYR A 150 -11.40 3.40 -10.64
N ASN A 151 -11.63 3.31 -9.33
CA ASN A 151 -12.75 2.55 -8.80
C ASN A 151 -14.07 3.32 -8.89
N THR A 152 -15.18 2.61 -8.78
CA THR A 152 -16.53 3.14 -8.95
C THR A 152 -17.43 2.80 -7.77
N HIS A 153 -18.54 3.54 -7.60
CA HIS A 153 -19.56 3.22 -6.59
C HIS A 153 -20.18 1.83 -6.83
N ALA A 154 -20.35 1.42 -8.09
CA ALA A 154 -20.86 0.08 -8.41
C ALA A 154 -19.93 -1.05 -7.89
N GLU A 155 -18.60 -0.84 -7.92
CA GLU A 155 -17.66 -1.80 -7.34
C GLU A 155 -17.71 -1.82 -5.81
N VAL A 156 -18.00 -0.68 -5.18
CA VAL A 156 -18.31 -0.64 -3.74
C VAL A 156 -19.57 -1.45 -3.44
N ASP A 157 -20.63 -1.31 -4.25
CA ASP A 157 -21.86 -2.08 -4.08
C ASP A 157 -21.61 -3.59 -4.20
N VAL A 158 -20.71 -4.02 -5.11
CA VAL A 158 -20.30 -5.44 -5.21
C VAL A 158 -19.58 -5.89 -3.96
N LEU A 159 -18.69 -5.08 -3.39
CA LEU A 159 -18.05 -5.38 -2.10
C LEU A 159 -19.09 -5.55 -0.98
N ILE A 160 -20.07 -4.64 -0.88
CA ILE A 160 -21.12 -4.71 0.15
C ILE A 160 -21.97 -5.96 0.00
N ALA A 161 -22.39 -6.28 -1.24
CA ALA A 161 -23.14 -7.49 -1.54
C ALA A 161 -22.36 -8.76 -1.16
N GLY A 162 -21.05 -8.78 -1.48
CA GLY A 162 -20.17 -9.88 -1.13
C GLY A 162 -20.00 -10.06 0.39
N VAL A 163 -19.81 -8.97 1.13
CA VAL A 163 -19.73 -9.00 2.60
C VAL A 163 -21.04 -9.50 3.21
N THR A 164 -22.19 -9.05 2.69
CA THR A 164 -23.52 -9.52 3.15
C THR A 164 -23.64 -11.03 2.96
N GLN A 165 -23.32 -11.53 1.77
CA GLN A 165 -23.37 -12.97 1.48
C GLN A 165 -22.38 -13.78 2.33
N ALA A 166 -21.18 -13.25 2.56
CA ALA A 166 -20.21 -13.89 3.45
C ALA A 166 -20.74 -14.03 4.88
N ILE A 167 -21.46 -13.01 5.38
CA ILE A 167 -22.09 -13.06 6.70
C ILE A 167 -23.15 -14.16 6.76
N ASP A 168 -23.96 -14.30 5.71
CA ASP A 168 -25.04 -15.31 5.66
C ASP A 168 -24.51 -16.74 5.53
N LEU A 169 -23.39 -16.93 4.82
CA LEU A 169 -22.85 -18.25 4.52
C LEU A 169 -21.86 -18.79 5.55
N LEU A 170 -21.14 -17.91 6.26
CA LEU A 170 -20.05 -18.29 7.16
C LEU A 170 -20.45 -18.21 8.66
N LYS A 171 -21.61 -17.65 9.00
CA LYS A 171 -22.21 -17.73 10.33
C LYS A 171 -22.95 -19.06 10.50
#